data_e2611827e03c2bc5c37c6b8902f82946
#
_entry.id   e2611827e03c2bc5c37c6b8902f82946
#
_cell.length_a   1.000
_cell.length_b   1.000
_cell.length_c   1.000
_cell.angle_alpha   90.00
_cell.angle_beta   90.00
_cell.angle_gamma   90.00
#
_symmetry.space_group_name_H-M   'P 1'
#
loop_
_entity.id
_entity.type
_entity.pdbx_description
1 polymer ?
#
loop_
_entity_poly.entity_id
_entity_poly.type
_entity_poly.pdbx_seq_one_letter_code
_entity_poly.pdbx_strand_id
1 'polypeptide(L)'
;MTEAARWFERAASAGLAPAQYRLAVLYERGQGVIKDLGRARSWYQAAAEKGNVKAMHNLAVSLSGRQDGDPDYALAAKWYGQAGAYGLADSQFNLAVLAEHGLGMPKNLGAAYQWFALAAKNGDQEAAKRRDLIKPELDAASLAAADQVVATWTAKQPPAEANEIDEQQDRADATGASAANIALVNRAQALLNKLGYDVGVPDGLMGAKTRDAIKSFELRNGLEETGKVTIPLVAKLERLTS
;
A
#
# COMPACT_ATOMS: atom_id res chain seq x y z
N MET A 1 -8.16 20.10 -2.77
CA MET A 1 -8.38 18.65 -3.02
C MET A 1 -9.54 18.50 -3.98
N THR A 2 -9.34 17.75 -5.09
CA THR A 2 -10.40 17.46 -6.06
C THR A 2 -11.39 16.44 -5.50
N GLU A 3 -12.57 16.32 -6.13
CA GLU A 3 -13.57 15.34 -5.73
C GLU A 3 -13.04 13.89 -5.83
N ALA A 4 -12.36 13.56 -6.92
CA ALA A 4 -11.72 12.24 -7.09
C ALA A 4 -10.73 11.92 -5.95
N ALA A 5 -9.89 12.89 -5.55
CA ALA A 5 -8.96 12.69 -4.46
C ALA A 5 -9.67 12.45 -3.11
N ARG A 6 -10.81 13.11 -2.87
CA ARG A 6 -11.64 12.86 -1.68
C ARG A 6 -12.23 11.45 -1.67
N TRP A 7 -12.65 10.95 -2.83
CA TRP A 7 -13.15 9.57 -2.95
C TRP A 7 -12.05 8.55 -2.65
N PHE A 8 -10.87 8.72 -3.25
CA PHE A 8 -9.74 7.84 -2.94
C PHE A 8 -9.31 7.92 -1.48
N GLU A 9 -9.35 9.10 -0.87
CA GLU A 9 -9.02 9.25 0.55
C GLU A 9 -10.00 8.50 1.45
N ARG A 10 -11.29 8.54 1.16
CA ARG A 10 -12.31 7.77 1.89
C ARG A 10 -12.08 6.26 1.76
N ALA A 11 -11.93 5.78 0.53
CA ALA A 11 -11.71 4.37 0.25
C ALA A 11 -10.38 3.86 0.84
N ALA A 12 -9.31 4.66 0.74
CA ALA A 12 -8.00 4.36 1.33
C ALA A 12 -8.08 4.30 2.86
N SER A 13 -8.81 5.22 3.49
CA SER A 13 -9.05 5.25 4.93
C SER A 13 -9.91 4.08 5.41
N ALA A 14 -10.81 3.57 4.57
CA ALA A 14 -11.55 2.33 4.80
C ALA A 14 -10.66 1.08 4.64
N GLY A 15 -9.43 1.25 4.17
CA GLY A 15 -8.44 0.18 4.10
C GLY A 15 -8.36 -0.53 2.75
N LEU A 16 -8.99 -0.04 1.68
CA LEU A 16 -8.93 -0.64 0.35
C LEU A 16 -7.55 -0.40 -0.27
N ALA A 17 -6.78 -1.47 -0.47
CA ALA A 17 -5.40 -1.39 -0.97
C ALA A 17 -5.29 -0.74 -2.37
N PRO A 18 -6.17 -1.02 -3.34
CA PRO A 18 -6.13 -0.31 -4.63
C PRO A 18 -6.36 1.20 -4.48
N ALA A 19 -7.25 1.62 -3.58
CA ALA A 19 -7.50 3.04 -3.31
C ALA A 19 -6.31 3.71 -2.59
N GLN A 20 -5.67 3.02 -1.65
CA GLN A 20 -4.44 3.47 -0.99
C GLN A 20 -3.32 3.69 -2.01
N TYR A 21 -3.12 2.75 -2.94
CA TYR A 21 -2.18 2.91 -4.05
C TYR A 21 -2.51 4.14 -4.92
N ARG A 22 -3.78 4.30 -5.32
CA ARG A 22 -4.21 5.45 -6.14
C ARG A 22 -3.99 6.77 -5.43
N LEU A 23 -4.34 6.86 -4.15
CA LEU A 23 -4.14 8.05 -3.34
C LEU A 23 -2.64 8.38 -3.19
N ALA A 24 -1.78 7.36 -3.01
CA ALA A 24 -0.34 7.54 -2.99
C ALA A 24 0.18 8.18 -4.28
N VAL A 25 -0.27 7.70 -5.45
CA VAL A 25 0.09 8.28 -6.76
C VAL A 25 -0.38 9.74 -6.88
N LEU A 26 -1.57 10.07 -6.36
CA LEU A 26 -2.04 11.46 -6.36
C LEU A 26 -1.15 12.38 -5.53
N TYR A 27 -0.73 11.96 -4.32
CA TYR A 27 0.20 12.72 -3.49
C TYR A 27 1.59 12.82 -4.11
N GLU A 28 2.11 11.75 -4.73
CA GLU A 28 3.40 11.75 -5.40
C GLU A 28 3.45 12.76 -6.55
N ARG A 29 2.37 12.84 -7.34
CA ARG A 29 2.28 13.70 -8.53
C ARG A 29 1.70 15.08 -8.25
N GLY A 30 1.09 15.30 -7.10
CA GLY A 30 0.36 16.53 -6.80
C GLY A 30 -0.93 16.67 -7.63
N GLN A 31 -1.56 15.56 -8.01
CA GLN A 31 -2.75 15.56 -8.85
C GLN A 31 -4.03 15.67 -8.00
N GLY A 32 -4.62 16.83 -7.97
CA GLY A 32 -5.83 17.10 -7.18
C GLY A 32 -5.60 17.22 -5.67
N VAL A 33 -4.36 17.05 -5.22
CA VAL A 33 -3.86 17.27 -3.86
C VAL A 33 -2.55 18.04 -3.94
N ILE A 34 -2.12 18.66 -2.85
CA ILE A 34 -0.76 19.22 -2.77
C ILE A 34 0.22 18.04 -2.79
N LYS A 35 1.27 18.14 -3.60
CA LYS A 35 2.33 17.12 -3.68
C LYS A 35 2.95 16.92 -2.29
N ASP A 36 3.01 15.66 -1.86
CA ASP A 36 3.53 15.28 -0.55
C ASP A 36 4.11 13.84 -0.64
N LEU A 37 5.44 13.75 -0.76
CA LEU A 37 6.13 12.47 -0.91
C LEU A 37 6.07 11.62 0.36
N GLY A 38 6.05 12.25 1.54
CA GLY A 38 5.90 11.54 2.81
C GLY A 38 4.54 10.85 2.93
N ARG A 39 3.45 11.56 2.59
CA ARG A 39 2.11 10.96 2.52
C ARG A 39 2.02 9.91 1.43
N ALA A 40 2.62 10.14 0.26
CA ALA A 40 2.65 9.14 -0.81
C ALA A 40 3.30 7.85 -0.32
N ARG A 41 4.48 7.94 0.33
CA ARG A 41 5.20 6.80 0.90
C ARG A 41 4.35 6.06 1.94
N SER A 42 3.70 6.77 2.85
CA SER A 42 2.83 6.16 3.87
C SER A 42 1.67 5.38 3.26
N TRP A 43 1.03 5.91 2.21
CA TRP A 43 -0.05 5.23 1.51
C TRP A 43 0.44 4.07 0.64
N TYR A 44 1.61 4.20 -0.03
CA TYR A 44 2.24 3.06 -0.70
C TYR A 44 2.55 1.94 0.28
N GLN A 45 3.07 2.25 1.47
CA GLN A 45 3.35 1.26 2.50
C GLN A 45 2.07 0.55 2.94
N ALA A 46 1.01 1.29 3.24
CA ALA A 46 -0.26 0.70 3.64
C ALA A 46 -0.86 -0.25 2.59
N ALA A 47 -0.75 0.10 1.30
CA ALA A 47 -1.19 -0.75 0.20
C ALA A 47 -0.26 -1.97 0.00
N ALA A 48 1.05 -1.77 0.10
CA ALA A 48 2.06 -2.82 -0.05
C ALA A 48 1.93 -3.91 1.03
N GLU A 49 1.70 -3.51 2.28
CA GLU A 49 1.46 -4.42 3.40
C GLU A 49 0.24 -5.32 3.20
N LYS A 50 -0.73 -4.88 2.38
CA LYS A 50 -1.90 -5.66 1.98
C LYS A 50 -1.70 -6.51 0.73
N GLY A 51 -0.53 -6.43 0.12
CA GLY A 51 -0.19 -7.24 -1.05
C GLY A 51 -0.39 -6.53 -2.40
N ASN A 52 -0.56 -5.19 -2.42
CA ASN A 52 -0.61 -4.46 -3.68
C ASN A 52 0.78 -4.40 -4.33
N VAL A 53 0.95 -5.12 -5.43
CA VAL A 53 2.26 -5.31 -6.08
C VAL A 53 2.83 -4.00 -6.63
N LYS A 54 1.98 -3.15 -7.21
CA LYS A 54 2.40 -1.83 -7.73
C LYS A 54 2.83 -0.90 -6.59
N ALA A 55 2.16 -0.97 -5.45
CA ALA A 55 2.53 -0.20 -4.28
C ALA A 55 3.86 -0.67 -3.67
N MET A 56 4.13 -1.97 -3.65
CA MET A 56 5.43 -2.52 -3.24
C MET A 56 6.56 -1.96 -4.11
N HIS A 57 6.37 -1.95 -5.43
CA HIS A 57 7.35 -1.38 -6.36
C HIS A 57 7.58 0.12 -6.11
N ASN A 58 6.51 0.92 -6.08
CA ASN A 58 6.62 2.37 -5.91
C ASN A 58 7.19 2.75 -4.54
N LEU A 59 6.87 1.99 -3.49
CA LEU A 59 7.49 2.15 -2.18
C LEU A 59 9.00 1.90 -2.26
N ALA A 60 9.43 0.81 -2.92
CA ALA A 60 10.84 0.51 -3.11
C ALA A 60 11.57 1.59 -3.92
N VAL A 61 10.94 2.13 -4.97
CA VAL A 61 11.46 3.27 -5.75
C VAL A 61 11.65 4.50 -4.84
N SER A 62 10.65 4.83 -4.04
CA SER A 62 10.71 5.94 -3.10
C SER A 62 11.84 5.77 -2.05
N LEU A 63 12.05 4.54 -1.57
CA LEU A 63 13.09 4.22 -0.59
C LEU A 63 14.50 4.21 -1.20
N SER A 64 14.65 3.88 -2.49
CA SER A 64 15.93 3.88 -3.19
C SER A 64 16.31 5.25 -3.78
N GLY A 65 15.38 6.19 -3.84
CA GLY A 65 15.60 7.56 -4.33
C GLY A 65 16.12 8.51 -3.24
N ARG A 66 16.79 9.58 -3.68
CA ARG A 66 17.30 10.63 -2.76
C ARG A 66 16.34 11.81 -2.59
N GLN A 67 15.10 11.69 -3.04
CA GLN A 67 14.17 12.82 -3.05
C GLN A 67 13.63 13.18 -1.66
N ASP A 68 13.68 12.23 -0.72
CA ASP A 68 13.09 12.33 0.63
C ASP A 68 14.06 11.91 1.75
N GLY A 69 15.35 12.13 1.56
CA GLY A 69 16.38 11.74 2.52
C GLY A 69 17.40 10.76 1.94
N ASP A 70 18.17 10.12 2.83
CA ASP A 70 19.14 9.10 2.42
C ASP A 70 18.42 7.82 1.98
N PRO A 71 18.89 7.16 0.91
CA PRO A 71 18.30 5.91 0.44
C PRO A 71 18.38 4.79 1.46
N ASP A 72 17.27 4.10 1.70
CA ASP A 72 17.22 2.83 2.41
C ASP A 72 17.18 1.67 1.40
N TYR A 73 18.35 1.34 0.86
CA TYR A 73 18.45 0.25 -0.13
C TYR A 73 18.11 -1.13 0.44
N ALA A 74 18.31 -1.35 1.75
CA ALA A 74 17.98 -2.63 2.36
C ALA A 74 16.47 -2.85 2.40
N LEU A 75 15.72 -1.84 2.80
CA LEU A 75 14.26 -1.89 2.79
C LEU A 75 13.70 -1.87 1.35
N ALA A 76 14.32 -1.11 0.44
CA ALA A 76 13.96 -1.10 -0.98
C ALA A 76 14.13 -2.50 -1.60
N ALA A 77 15.26 -3.18 -1.33
CA ALA A 77 15.50 -4.54 -1.81
C ALA A 77 14.45 -5.54 -1.33
N LYS A 78 14.02 -5.42 -0.07
CA LYS A 78 12.94 -6.25 0.48
C LYS A 78 11.64 -6.07 -0.31
N TRP A 79 11.24 -4.83 -0.59
CA TRP A 79 10.00 -4.55 -1.31
C TRP A 79 10.08 -4.88 -2.80
N TYR A 80 11.23 -4.60 -3.46
CA TYR A 80 11.46 -5.08 -4.83
C TYR A 80 11.42 -6.59 -4.91
N GLY A 81 12.00 -7.30 -3.93
CA GLY A 81 11.96 -8.76 -3.87
C GLY A 81 10.55 -9.31 -3.75
N GLN A 82 9.70 -8.68 -2.93
CA GLN A 82 8.30 -9.08 -2.81
C GLN A 82 7.53 -8.86 -4.11
N ALA A 83 7.64 -7.67 -4.72
CA ALA A 83 6.98 -7.38 -5.99
C ALA A 83 7.53 -8.24 -7.13
N GLY A 84 8.84 -8.47 -7.16
CA GLY A 84 9.50 -9.37 -8.11
C GLY A 84 9.06 -10.83 -8.00
N ALA A 85 8.76 -11.30 -6.79
CA ALA A 85 8.20 -12.64 -6.57
C ALA A 85 6.80 -12.82 -7.17
N TYR A 86 6.04 -11.73 -7.34
CA TYR A 86 4.77 -11.69 -8.08
C TYR A 86 4.96 -11.50 -9.59
N GLY A 87 6.19 -11.47 -10.09
CA GLY A 87 6.49 -11.38 -11.52
C GLY A 87 6.59 -9.98 -12.09
N LEU A 88 6.63 -8.93 -11.25
CA LEU A 88 6.78 -7.56 -11.74
C LEU A 88 8.20 -7.32 -12.27
N ALA A 89 8.35 -7.24 -13.60
CA ALA A 89 9.64 -7.15 -14.29
C ALA A 89 10.49 -5.96 -13.81
N ASP A 90 9.88 -4.78 -13.68
CA ASP A 90 10.58 -3.58 -13.19
C ASP A 90 11.19 -3.78 -11.79
N SER A 91 10.49 -4.51 -10.91
CA SER A 91 11.01 -4.81 -9.58
C SER A 91 12.12 -5.86 -9.61
N GLN A 92 12.00 -6.87 -10.49
CA GLN A 92 13.04 -7.85 -10.71
C GLN A 92 14.31 -7.18 -11.25
N PHE A 93 14.17 -6.27 -12.21
CA PHE A 93 15.28 -5.47 -12.74
C PHE A 93 15.97 -4.64 -11.64
N ASN A 94 15.20 -3.87 -10.87
CA ASN A 94 15.77 -3.02 -9.82
C ASN A 94 16.45 -3.84 -8.72
N LEU A 95 15.88 -4.98 -8.33
CA LEU A 95 16.51 -5.88 -7.37
C LEU A 95 17.83 -6.46 -7.91
N ALA A 96 17.86 -6.80 -9.21
CA ALA A 96 19.08 -7.25 -9.86
C ALA A 96 20.19 -6.19 -9.81
N VAL A 97 19.84 -4.93 -10.07
CA VAL A 97 20.78 -3.78 -9.95
C VAL A 97 21.31 -3.64 -8.53
N LEU A 98 20.45 -3.75 -7.51
CA LEU A 98 20.90 -3.69 -6.11
C LEU A 98 21.86 -4.83 -5.77
N ALA A 99 21.58 -6.05 -6.24
CA ALA A 99 22.45 -7.22 -6.03
C ALA A 99 23.78 -7.11 -6.80
N GLU A 100 23.77 -6.57 -8.03
CA GLU A 100 24.96 -6.35 -8.85
C GLU A 100 25.93 -5.37 -8.19
N HIS A 101 25.40 -4.31 -7.58
CA HIS A 101 26.23 -3.25 -6.97
C HIS A 101 26.45 -3.41 -5.47
N GLY A 102 25.77 -4.37 -4.82
CA GLY A 102 25.84 -4.56 -3.37
C GLY A 102 25.18 -3.44 -2.58
N LEU A 103 24.08 -2.87 -3.10
CA LEU A 103 23.33 -1.80 -2.44
C LEU A 103 22.27 -2.38 -1.51
N GLY A 104 22.41 -2.13 -0.21
CA GLY A 104 21.50 -2.65 0.82
C GLY A 104 21.61 -4.18 1.08
N MET A 105 22.49 -4.84 0.35
CA MET A 105 22.78 -6.28 0.47
C MET A 105 24.23 -6.56 0.00
N PRO A 106 24.83 -7.71 0.34
CA PRO A 106 26.12 -8.11 -0.24
C PRO A 106 26.05 -8.20 -1.76
N LYS A 107 27.09 -7.72 -2.46
CA LYS A 107 27.21 -7.89 -3.91
C LYS A 107 27.11 -9.38 -4.28
N ASN A 108 26.23 -9.71 -5.22
CA ASN A 108 26.00 -11.09 -5.66
C ASN A 108 25.61 -11.11 -7.15
N LEU A 109 26.60 -11.38 -8.01
CA LEU A 109 26.39 -11.42 -9.46
C LEU A 109 25.48 -12.60 -9.89
N GLY A 110 25.51 -13.73 -9.18
CA GLY A 110 24.61 -14.86 -9.46
C GLY A 110 23.15 -14.49 -9.21
N ALA A 111 22.85 -13.81 -8.08
CA ALA A 111 21.52 -13.31 -7.80
C ALA A 111 21.10 -12.20 -8.80
N ALA A 112 22.02 -11.31 -9.17
CA ALA A 112 21.76 -10.28 -10.17
C ALA A 112 21.40 -10.91 -11.52
N TYR A 113 22.17 -11.90 -11.97
CA TYR A 113 21.89 -12.65 -13.20
C TYR A 113 20.50 -13.30 -13.15
N GLN A 114 20.14 -13.97 -12.05
CA GLN A 114 18.84 -14.61 -11.89
C GLN A 114 17.69 -13.60 -12.06
N TRP A 115 17.77 -12.47 -11.37
CA TRP A 115 16.72 -11.48 -11.42
C TRP A 115 16.63 -10.75 -12.76
N PHE A 116 17.79 -10.45 -13.42
CA PHE A 116 17.77 -9.93 -14.80
C PHE A 116 17.20 -10.95 -15.78
N ALA A 117 17.54 -12.23 -15.64
CA ALA A 117 16.99 -13.27 -16.51
C ALA A 117 15.47 -13.43 -16.36
N LEU A 118 14.95 -13.32 -15.14
CA LEU A 118 13.51 -13.35 -14.89
C LEU A 118 12.80 -12.12 -15.45
N ALA A 119 13.36 -10.91 -15.27
CA ALA A 119 12.82 -9.69 -15.87
C ALA A 119 12.82 -9.78 -17.40
N ALA A 120 13.90 -10.27 -18.00
CA ALA A 120 14.00 -10.48 -19.44
C ALA A 120 12.96 -11.48 -19.97
N LYS A 121 12.70 -12.57 -19.24
CA LYS A 121 11.67 -13.56 -19.55
C LYS A 121 10.26 -12.93 -19.54
N ASN A 122 10.07 -11.88 -18.73
CA ASN A 122 8.85 -11.08 -18.66
C ASN A 122 8.84 -9.89 -19.65
N GLY A 123 9.76 -9.86 -20.61
CA GLY A 123 9.77 -8.89 -21.72
C GLY A 123 10.66 -7.67 -21.53
N ASP A 124 11.41 -7.56 -20.43
CA ASP A 124 12.34 -6.44 -20.21
C ASP A 124 13.62 -6.63 -21.04
N GLN A 125 13.75 -5.85 -22.10
CA GLN A 125 14.89 -5.91 -23.03
C GLN A 125 16.19 -5.39 -22.41
N GLU A 126 16.11 -4.42 -21.50
CA GLU A 126 17.28 -3.90 -20.81
C GLU A 126 17.83 -4.91 -19.81
N ALA A 127 16.95 -5.62 -19.13
CA ALA A 127 17.34 -6.75 -18.27
C ALA A 127 18.07 -7.84 -19.07
N ALA A 128 17.62 -8.14 -20.31
CA ALA A 128 18.30 -9.12 -21.17
C ALA A 128 19.73 -8.68 -21.48
N LYS A 129 19.94 -7.41 -21.83
CA LYS A 129 21.30 -6.87 -22.10
C LYS A 129 22.17 -6.92 -20.85
N ARG A 130 21.64 -6.51 -19.69
CA ARG A 130 22.40 -6.51 -18.42
C ARG A 130 22.78 -7.92 -18.00
N ARG A 131 21.86 -8.88 -18.12
CA ARG A 131 22.12 -10.30 -17.90
C ARG A 131 23.30 -10.78 -18.76
N ASP A 132 23.29 -10.47 -20.06
CA ASP A 132 24.30 -10.91 -20.99
C ASP A 132 25.67 -10.26 -20.74
N LEU A 133 25.68 -9.02 -20.22
CA LEU A 133 26.91 -8.33 -19.81
C LEU A 133 27.57 -8.97 -18.60
N ILE A 134 26.82 -9.37 -17.58
CA ILE A 134 27.39 -9.95 -16.35
C ILE A 134 27.62 -11.46 -16.46
N LYS A 135 27.01 -12.14 -17.43
CA LYS A 135 27.15 -13.59 -17.63
C LYS A 135 28.61 -14.07 -17.70
N PRO A 136 29.52 -13.42 -18.43
CA PRO A 136 30.92 -13.83 -18.50
C PRO A 136 31.69 -13.67 -17.19
N GLU A 137 31.18 -12.87 -16.24
CA GLU A 137 31.81 -12.66 -14.92
C GLU A 137 31.51 -13.82 -13.92
N LEU A 138 30.55 -14.70 -14.26
CA LEU A 138 30.15 -15.82 -13.43
C LEU A 138 31.00 -17.06 -13.74
N ASP A 139 31.41 -17.76 -12.71
CA ASP A 139 31.95 -19.11 -12.89
C ASP A 139 30.86 -20.10 -13.34
N ALA A 140 31.27 -21.23 -13.92
CA ALA A 140 30.36 -22.21 -14.50
C ALA A 140 29.36 -22.79 -13.48
N ALA A 141 29.77 -22.96 -12.22
CA ALA A 141 28.90 -23.52 -11.18
C ALA A 141 27.85 -22.50 -10.75
N SER A 142 28.24 -21.26 -10.55
CA SER A 142 27.33 -20.12 -10.21
C SER A 142 26.32 -19.86 -11.34
N LEU A 143 26.77 -19.91 -12.60
CA LEU A 143 25.90 -19.75 -13.75
C LEU A 143 24.89 -20.92 -13.85
N ALA A 144 25.33 -22.15 -13.72
CA ALA A 144 24.43 -23.31 -13.78
C ALA A 144 23.39 -23.30 -12.65
N ALA A 145 23.79 -22.92 -11.43
CA ALA A 145 22.86 -22.76 -10.31
C ALA A 145 21.83 -21.66 -10.57
N ALA A 146 22.27 -20.54 -11.12
CA ALA A 146 21.38 -19.43 -11.46
C ALA A 146 20.38 -19.81 -12.58
N ASP A 147 20.86 -20.47 -13.64
CA ASP A 147 20.01 -20.94 -14.73
C ASP A 147 18.96 -21.95 -14.25
N GLN A 148 19.30 -22.82 -13.31
CA GLN A 148 18.34 -23.76 -12.73
C GLN A 148 17.25 -23.06 -11.94
N VAL A 149 17.58 -22.02 -11.15
CA VAL A 149 16.59 -21.22 -10.45
C VAL A 149 15.64 -20.53 -11.45
N VAL A 150 16.18 -19.93 -12.51
CA VAL A 150 15.38 -19.24 -13.56
C VAL A 150 14.46 -20.23 -14.30
N ALA A 151 14.95 -21.46 -14.57
CA ALA A 151 14.18 -22.49 -15.26
C ALA A 151 12.98 -22.99 -14.45
N THR A 152 13.12 -23.10 -13.13
CA THR A 152 12.07 -23.63 -12.23
C THR A 152 11.22 -22.55 -11.59
N TRP A 153 11.59 -21.28 -11.76
CA TRP A 153 10.89 -20.18 -11.12
C TRP A 153 9.49 -19.98 -11.68
N THR A 154 8.54 -19.78 -10.79
CA THR A 154 7.15 -19.41 -11.11
C THR A 154 6.71 -18.22 -10.27
N ALA A 155 5.99 -17.29 -10.89
CA ALA A 155 5.44 -16.14 -10.18
C ALA A 155 4.41 -16.59 -9.13
N LYS A 156 4.43 -15.97 -7.96
CA LYS A 156 3.37 -16.09 -6.97
C LYS A 156 2.09 -15.40 -7.50
N GLN A 157 0.94 -15.87 -7.05
CA GLN A 157 -0.32 -15.17 -7.31
C GLN A 157 -0.51 -14.07 -6.27
N PRO A 158 -0.67 -12.80 -6.69
CA PRO A 158 -0.96 -11.72 -5.76
C PRO A 158 -2.40 -11.83 -5.24
N PRO A 159 -2.70 -11.31 -4.02
CA PRO A 159 -4.07 -11.20 -3.53
C PRO A 159 -4.93 -10.36 -4.49
N ALA A 160 -6.03 -10.92 -4.99
CA ALA A 160 -6.89 -10.24 -5.97
C ALA A 160 -7.45 -8.94 -5.40
N GLU A 161 -7.98 -8.98 -4.17
CA GLU A 161 -8.55 -7.82 -3.47
C GLU A 161 -7.58 -6.66 -3.25
N ALA A 162 -6.27 -6.93 -3.28
CA ALA A 162 -5.24 -5.90 -3.14
C ALA A 162 -4.83 -5.26 -4.47
N ASN A 163 -5.09 -5.92 -5.60
CA ASN A 163 -4.55 -5.56 -6.91
C ASN A 163 -5.62 -5.25 -7.95
N GLU A 164 -6.80 -5.84 -7.82
CA GLU A 164 -7.92 -5.64 -8.72
C GLU A 164 -8.89 -4.62 -8.14
N ILE A 165 -9.37 -3.73 -9.00
CA ILE A 165 -10.54 -2.91 -8.71
C ILE A 165 -11.71 -3.70 -9.29
N ASP A 166 -12.50 -4.36 -8.44
CA ASP A 166 -13.80 -4.83 -8.86
C ASP A 166 -14.73 -3.62 -8.97
N GLU A 167 -14.79 -3.03 -10.18
CA GLU A 167 -15.60 -1.83 -10.42
C GLU A 167 -17.09 -2.04 -10.08
N GLN A 168 -17.57 -3.26 -10.07
CA GLN A 168 -18.96 -3.58 -9.69
C GLN A 168 -19.11 -3.67 -8.17
N GLN A 169 -18.16 -4.32 -7.50
CA GLN A 169 -18.12 -4.42 -6.04
C GLN A 169 -17.81 -3.05 -5.42
N ASP A 170 -16.81 -2.33 -5.97
CA ASP A 170 -16.45 -0.99 -5.50
C ASP A 170 -17.56 0.04 -5.72
N ARG A 171 -18.36 -0.07 -6.79
CA ARG A 171 -19.58 0.75 -6.97
C ARG A 171 -20.69 0.35 -6.01
N ALA A 172 -20.89 -0.93 -5.74
CA ALA A 172 -21.87 -1.40 -4.77
C ALA A 172 -21.47 -1.02 -3.35
N ASP A 173 -20.20 -1.19 -2.98
CA ASP A 173 -19.65 -0.80 -1.68
C ASP A 173 -19.55 0.72 -1.51
N ALA A 174 -19.20 1.46 -2.58
CA ALA A 174 -19.20 2.92 -2.57
C ALA A 174 -20.60 3.53 -2.50
N THR A 175 -21.63 2.87 -3.06
CA THR A 175 -23.00 3.41 -3.07
C THR A 175 -23.90 2.84 -1.96
N GLY A 176 -23.66 1.62 -1.51
CA GLY A 176 -24.48 0.95 -0.51
C GLY A 176 -23.88 0.94 0.89
N ALA A 177 -22.81 0.20 1.09
CA ALA A 177 -22.16 0.07 2.41
C ALA A 177 -21.45 1.36 2.84
N SER A 178 -20.87 2.11 1.88
CA SER A 178 -20.20 3.38 2.17
C SER A 178 -21.22 4.48 2.55
N ALA A 179 -22.35 4.59 1.85
CA ALA A 179 -23.38 5.56 2.19
C ALA A 179 -24.03 5.26 3.54
N ALA A 180 -24.34 3.98 3.82
CA ALA A 180 -24.85 3.54 5.10
C ALA A 180 -23.83 3.74 6.23
N ASN A 181 -22.54 3.48 5.96
CA ASN A 181 -21.48 3.66 6.94
C ASN A 181 -21.18 5.14 7.18
N ILE A 182 -21.19 5.99 6.13
CA ILE A 182 -21.07 7.45 6.25
C ILE A 182 -22.24 8.00 7.07
N ALA A 183 -23.47 7.56 6.81
CA ALA A 183 -24.64 7.96 7.57
C ALA A 183 -24.54 7.52 9.04
N LEU A 184 -24.07 6.31 9.30
CA LEU A 184 -23.87 5.78 10.64
C LEU A 184 -22.80 6.56 11.42
N VAL A 185 -21.66 6.87 10.79
CA VAL A 185 -20.59 7.68 11.38
C VAL A 185 -21.07 9.11 11.63
N ASN A 186 -21.72 9.74 10.67
CA ASN A 186 -22.29 11.07 10.82
C ASN A 186 -23.29 11.13 11.98
N ARG A 187 -24.16 10.10 12.09
CA ARG A 187 -25.11 9.98 13.19
C ARG A 187 -24.38 9.85 14.54
N ALA A 188 -23.36 9.00 14.63
CA ALA A 188 -22.55 8.85 15.84
C ALA A 188 -21.86 10.17 16.24
N GLN A 189 -21.27 10.89 15.28
CA GLN A 189 -20.64 12.20 15.51
C GLN A 189 -21.64 13.22 16.07
N ALA A 190 -22.83 13.32 15.46
CA ALA A 190 -23.86 14.22 15.93
C ALA A 190 -24.31 13.91 17.36
N LEU A 191 -24.45 12.62 17.70
CA LEU A 191 -24.87 12.19 19.03
C LEU A 191 -23.74 12.39 20.08
N LEU A 192 -22.48 12.13 19.72
CA LEU A 192 -21.32 12.39 20.58
C LEU A 192 -21.20 13.87 20.91
N ASN A 193 -21.37 14.78 19.92
CA ASN A 193 -21.40 16.22 20.16
C ASN A 193 -22.51 16.63 21.13
N LYS A 194 -23.72 16.04 21.01
CA LYS A 194 -24.82 16.29 21.97
C LYS A 194 -24.47 15.84 23.39
N LEU A 195 -23.65 14.81 23.53
CA LEU A 195 -23.17 14.32 24.84
C LEU A 195 -21.92 15.04 25.34
N GLY A 196 -21.47 16.10 24.63
CA GLY A 196 -20.34 16.93 25.04
C GLY A 196 -18.96 16.42 24.65
N TYR A 197 -18.89 15.44 23.74
CA TYR A 197 -17.63 15.00 23.13
C TYR A 197 -17.35 15.82 21.87
N ASP A 198 -16.20 16.51 21.82
CA ASP A 198 -15.82 17.29 20.62
C ASP A 198 -15.29 16.37 19.52
N VAL A 199 -16.12 16.09 18.54
CA VAL A 199 -15.75 15.37 17.32
C VAL A 199 -15.63 16.28 16.10
N GLY A 200 -15.82 17.59 16.27
CA GLY A 200 -15.93 18.56 15.19
C GLY A 200 -17.28 18.54 14.49
N VAL A 201 -17.31 19.08 13.26
CA VAL A 201 -18.54 19.04 12.44
C VAL A 201 -18.79 17.60 11.98
N PRO A 202 -20.01 17.06 12.16
CA PRO A 202 -20.34 15.73 11.64
C PRO A 202 -20.19 15.68 10.12
N ASP A 203 -19.21 14.92 9.65
CA ASP A 203 -18.83 14.80 8.24
C ASP A 203 -18.93 13.35 7.71
N GLY A 204 -19.28 12.42 8.60
CA GLY A 204 -19.35 10.99 8.29
C GLY A 204 -17.99 10.31 8.15
N LEU A 205 -16.89 10.97 8.54
CA LEU A 205 -15.54 10.43 8.45
C LEU A 205 -15.00 10.00 9.82
N MET A 206 -14.34 8.85 9.86
CA MET A 206 -13.68 8.35 11.07
C MET A 206 -12.30 9.00 11.24
N GLY A 207 -12.27 10.25 11.66
CA GLY A 207 -11.05 10.99 12.03
C GLY A 207 -10.49 10.57 13.40
N ALA A 208 -9.32 11.11 13.77
CA ALA A 208 -8.71 10.89 15.10
C ALA A 208 -9.64 11.36 16.23
N LYS A 209 -10.18 12.58 16.13
CA LYS A 209 -11.12 13.14 17.12
C LYS A 209 -12.35 12.24 17.32
N THR A 210 -12.92 11.70 16.25
CA THR A 210 -14.07 10.80 16.32
C THR A 210 -13.73 9.51 17.05
N ARG A 211 -12.56 8.91 16.74
CA ARG A 211 -12.08 7.70 17.44
C ARG A 211 -11.81 7.93 18.92
N ASP A 212 -11.16 9.02 19.25
CA ASP A 212 -10.83 9.35 20.64
C ASP A 212 -12.08 9.66 21.45
N ALA A 213 -13.07 10.34 20.86
CA ALA A 213 -14.37 10.58 21.47
C ALA A 213 -15.14 9.26 21.71
N ILE A 214 -15.12 8.33 20.74
CA ILE A 214 -15.74 7.00 20.91
C ILE A 214 -15.07 6.24 22.04
N LYS A 215 -13.74 6.14 22.06
CA LYS A 215 -13.00 5.47 23.14
C LYS A 215 -13.31 6.09 24.51
N SER A 216 -13.32 7.42 24.59
CA SER A 216 -13.68 8.12 25.82
C SER A 216 -15.10 7.85 26.27
N PHE A 217 -16.04 7.76 25.33
CA PHE A 217 -17.42 7.36 25.60
C PHE A 217 -17.52 5.90 26.05
N GLU A 218 -16.85 4.99 25.34
CA GLU A 218 -16.82 3.55 25.67
C GLU A 218 -16.26 3.34 27.07
N LEU A 219 -15.12 3.94 27.41
CA LEU A 219 -14.49 3.88 28.73
C LEU A 219 -15.43 4.37 29.83
N ARG A 220 -16.03 5.53 29.67
CA ARG A 220 -16.95 6.12 30.67
C ARG A 220 -18.22 5.32 30.88
N ASN A 221 -18.59 4.50 29.90
CA ASN A 221 -19.78 3.67 29.96
C ASN A 221 -19.50 2.17 30.21
N GLY A 222 -18.25 1.82 30.59
CA GLY A 222 -17.85 0.45 30.91
C GLY A 222 -17.91 -0.50 29.71
N LEU A 223 -17.69 0.03 28.50
CA LEU A 223 -17.60 -0.73 27.26
C LEU A 223 -16.13 -1.01 26.91
N GLU A 224 -15.91 -1.99 26.04
CA GLU A 224 -14.59 -2.24 25.46
C GLU A 224 -14.18 -1.04 24.58
N GLU A 225 -12.95 -0.56 24.77
CA GLU A 225 -12.39 0.58 24.03
C GLU A 225 -12.03 0.20 22.58
N THR A 226 -13.02 0.15 21.71
CA THR A 226 -12.82 -0.22 20.30
C THR A 226 -12.50 0.98 19.42
N GLY A 227 -13.00 2.16 19.77
CA GLY A 227 -12.91 3.37 18.95
C GLY A 227 -13.61 3.24 17.58
N LYS A 228 -14.54 2.29 17.43
CA LYS A 228 -15.24 1.98 16.18
C LYS A 228 -16.72 2.38 16.28
N VAL A 229 -17.26 2.92 15.18
CA VAL A 229 -18.70 3.14 15.06
C VAL A 229 -19.36 1.81 14.71
N THR A 230 -20.32 1.40 15.54
CA THR A 230 -21.13 0.20 15.32
C THR A 230 -22.61 0.52 15.55
N ILE A 231 -23.51 -0.27 14.96
CA ILE A 231 -24.96 -0.09 15.18
C ILE A 231 -25.33 -0.15 16.67
N PRO A 232 -24.78 -1.07 17.47
CA PRO A 232 -25.03 -1.09 18.92
C PRO A 232 -24.54 0.16 19.64
N LEU A 233 -23.37 0.72 19.25
CA LEU A 233 -22.87 1.97 19.80
C LEU A 233 -23.83 3.13 19.52
N VAL A 234 -24.27 3.29 18.26
CA VAL A 234 -25.19 4.36 17.87
C VAL A 234 -26.51 4.23 18.62
N ALA A 235 -27.07 3.03 18.73
CA ALA A 235 -28.29 2.79 19.50
C ALA A 235 -28.15 3.16 21.00
N LYS A 236 -26.95 2.93 21.59
CA LYS A 236 -26.66 3.35 22.97
C LYS A 236 -26.57 4.87 23.09
N LEU A 237 -25.89 5.53 22.15
CA LEU A 237 -25.80 6.99 22.09
C LEU A 237 -27.20 7.63 21.95
N GLU A 238 -28.07 7.08 21.11
CA GLU A 238 -29.45 7.55 20.94
C GLU A 238 -30.25 7.50 22.23
N ARG A 239 -30.15 6.38 22.98
CA ARG A 239 -30.84 6.25 24.28
C ARG A 239 -30.39 7.26 25.32
N LEU A 240 -29.17 7.75 25.25
CA LEU A 240 -28.61 8.73 26.19
C LEU A 240 -28.88 10.18 25.77
N THR A 241 -29.32 10.40 24.55
CA THR A 241 -29.61 11.73 23.97
C THR A 241 -31.10 11.99 23.76
N SER A 242 -31.95 10.97 24.04
CA SER A 242 -33.42 11.05 24.05
C SER A 242 -33.89 11.58 25.39
#